data_367ec5a4e754d2f3a9a56b76ca8e35b2
#
_entry.id   367ec5a4e754d2f3a9a56b76ca8e35b2
#
_cell.length_a   1.000
_cell.length_b   1.000
_cell.length_c   1.000
_cell.angle_alpha   90.00
_cell.angle_beta   90.00
_cell.angle_gamma   90.00
#
_symmetry.space_group_name_H-M   'P 1'
#
loop_
_entity.id
_entity.type
_entity.pdbx_description
1 polymer ?
#
loop_
_entity_poly.entity_id
_entity_poly.type
_entity_poly.pdbx_seq_one_letter_code
_entity_poly.pdbx_strand_id
1 'polypeptide(L)'
;MDWEVKIETKLKDGILDPQGKAVKTGLKSLGYDNVESVYVGKYLEIVLEDINQKNKAAKMVEEMCNKLLANPVIEDYSYQLKKMEG
;
A
#
# COMPACT_ATOMS: atom_id res chain seq x y z
N MET A 1 2.41 23.82 -5.91
CA MET A 1 3.31 22.70 -6.22
C MET A 1 2.56 21.40 -5.98
N ASP A 2 2.65 20.50 -6.92
CA ASP A 2 1.91 19.25 -6.84
C ASP A 2 2.83 18.09 -6.46
N TRP A 3 2.26 17.10 -5.81
CA TRP A 3 3.00 15.94 -5.33
C TRP A 3 2.32 14.66 -5.80
N GLU A 4 3.11 13.76 -6.36
CA GLU A 4 2.67 12.40 -6.64
C GLU A 4 2.95 11.54 -5.43
N VAL A 5 1.94 10.83 -4.96
CA VAL A 5 2.04 9.98 -3.78
C VAL A 5 1.75 8.55 -4.19
N LYS A 6 2.65 7.65 -3.85
CA LYS A 6 2.47 6.21 -4.07
C LYS A 6 2.40 5.55 -2.70
N ILE A 7 1.31 4.87 -2.44
CA ILE A 7 1.05 4.24 -1.15
C ILE A 7 0.88 2.74 -1.34
N GLU A 8 1.58 1.97 -0.52
CA GLU A 8 1.42 0.52 -0.50
C GLU A 8 0.95 0.10 0.89
N THR A 9 -0.06 -0.76 0.94
CA THR A 9 -0.53 -1.36 2.19
C THR A 9 -0.46 -2.86 2.10
N LYS A 10 -0.19 -3.51 3.22
CA LYS A 10 -0.23 -4.97 3.31
C LYS A 10 -0.67 -5.37 4.71
N LEU A 11 -1.21 -6.57 4.84
CA LEU A 11 -1.60 -7.11 6.14
C LEU A 11 -0.37 -7.33 7.02
N LYS A 12 -0.53 -7.06 8.32
CA LYS A 12 0.51 -7.34 9.31
C LYS A 12 0.76 -8.83 9.41
N ASP A 13 1.96 -9.20 9.86
CA ASP A 13 2.30 -10.60 10.11
C ASP A 13 1.32 -11.21 11.11
N GLY A 14 0.94 -12.45 10.86
CA GLY A 14 0.00 -13.16 11.72
C GLY A 14 -1.48 -12.90 11.43
N ILE A 15 -1.80 -11.96 10.54
CA ILE A 15 -3.17 -11.71 10.12
C ILE A 15 -3.48 -12.64 8.94
N LEU A 16 -4.66 -13.28 9.00
CA LEU A 16 -5.10 -14.15 7.92
C LEU A 16 -5.30 -13.38 6.63
N ASP A 17 -4.71 -13.87 5.54
CA ASP A 17 -4.83 -13.30 4.20
C ASP A 17 -5.53 -14.29 3.28
N PRO A 18 -6.86 -14.27 3.21
CA PRO A 18 -7.60 -15.22 2.38
C PRO A 18 -7.33 -15.04 0.89
N GLN A 19 -7.05 -13.83 0.43
CA GLN A 19 -6.71 -13.58 -0.98
C GLN A 19 -5.34 -14.17 -1.33
N GLY A 20 -4.34 -13.95 -0.48
CA GLY A 20 -3.01 -14.51 -0.69
C GLY A 20 -3.04 -16.03 -0.67
N LYS A 21 -3.82 -16.61 0.24
CA LYS A 21 -3.98 -18.06 0.32
C LYS A 21 -4.62 -18.63 -0.95
N ALA A 22 -5.63 -17.96 -1.48
CA ALA A 22 -6.30 -18.39 -2.70
C ALA A 22 -5.34 -18.34 -3.90
N VAL A 23 -4.54 -17.27 -4.01
CA VAL A 23 -3.54 -17.15 -5.07
C VAL A 23 -2.50 -18.27 -4.96
N LYS A 24 -2.03 -18.53 -3.75
CA LYS A 24 -1.06 -19.62 -3.51
C LYS A 24 -1.62 -20.97 -3.96
N THR A 25 -2.86 -21.26 -3.59
CA THR A 25 -3.53 -22.52 -4.00
C THR A 25 -3.62 -22.61 -5.52
N GLY A 26 -4.01 -21.51 -6.17
CA GLY A 26 -4.10 -21.46 -7.62
C GLY A 26 -2.77 -21.69 -8.31
N LEU A 27 -1.70 -21.08 -7.80
CA LEU A 27 -0.36 -21.27 -8.35
C LEU A 27 0.12 -22.71 -8.20
N LYS A 28 -0.13 -23.31 -7.06
CA LYS A 28 0.25 -24.72 -6.85
C LYS A 28 -0.53 -25.65 -7.78
N SER A 29 -1.80 -25.36 -8.03
CA SER A 29 -2.60 -26.13 -8.98
C SER A 29 -2.09 -26.04 -10.40
N LEU A 30 -1.38 -24.95 -10.74
CA LEU A 30 -0.74 -24.77 -12.04
C LEU A 30 0.65 -25.39 -12.13
N GLY A 31 1.13 -26.02 -11.05
CA GLY A 31 2.42 -26.71 -11.04
C GLY A 31 3.54 -25.93 -10.39
N TYR A 32 3.29 -24.77 -9.82
CA TYR A 32 4.31 -23.97 -9.15
C TYR A 32 4.45 -24.40 -7.68
N ASP A 33 5.04 -25.54 -7.46
CA ASP A 33 5.09 -26.18 -6.13
C ASP A 33 6.03 -25.50 -5.15
N ASN A 34 6.93 -24.67 -5.63
CA ASN A 34 7.93 -23.98 -4.80
C ASN A 34 7.46 -22.62 -4.28
N VAL A 35 6.18 -22.30 -4.43
CA VAL A 35 5.61 -21.09 -3.83
C VAL A 35 5.36 -21.34 -2.35
N GLU A 36 6.13 -20.68 -1.50
CA GLU A 36 5.99 -20.83 -0.06
C GLU A 36 4.87 -19.97 0.51
N SER A 37 4.80 -18.72 0.09
CA SER A 37 3.80 -17.80 0.61
C SER A 37 3.45 -16.75 -0.43
N VAL A 38 2.23 -16.23 -0.32
CA VAL A 38 1.72 -15.14 -1.17
C VAL A 38 0.99 -14.15 -0.28
N TYR A 39 1.31 -12.87 -0.43
CA TYR A 39 0.66 -11.78 0.28
C TYR A 39 0.02 -10.84 -0.72
N VAL A 40 -1.22 -10.46 -0.48
CA VAL A 40 -1.94 -9.52 -1.33
C VAL A 40 -2.11 -8.21 -0.58
N GLY A 41 -1.78 -7.11 -1.23
CA GLY A 41 -1.89 -5.78 -0.65
C GLY A 41 -2.55 -4.82 -1.61
N LYS A 42 -2.62 -3.55 -1.21
CA LYS A 42 -3.18 -2.48 -2.05
C LYS A 42 -2.06 -1.54 -2.48
N TYR A 43 -2.24 -0.97 -3.65
CA TYR A 43 -1.39 0.08 -4.16
C TYR A 43 -2.27 1.23 -4.62
N LEU A 44 -1.97 2.44 -4.12
CA LEU A 44 -2.74 3.64 -4.47
C LEU A 44 -1.79 4.72 -5.02
N GLU A 45 -2.26 5.44 -6.02
CA GLU A 45 -1.58 6.62 -6.53
C GLU A 45 -2.49 7.82 -6.32
N ILE A 46 -1.96 8.85 -5.68
CA ILE A 46 -2.71 10.07 -5.37
C ILE A 46 -1.88 11.26 -5.83
N VAL A 47 -2.55 12.27 -6.36
CA VAL A 47 -1.92 13.55 -6.66
C VAL A 47 -2.48 14.59 -5.70
N LEU A 48 -1.58 15.23 -4.96
CA LEU A 48 -1.93 16.35 -4.08
C LEU A 48 -1.57 17.66 -4.76
N GLU A 49 -2.54 18.56 -4.85
CA GLU A 49 -2.36 19.85 -5.50
C GLU A 49 -2.06 20.95 -4.49
N ASP A 50 -1.30 21.96 -4.94
CA ASP A 50 -1.09 23.21 -4.20
C ASP A 50 -0.53 23.04 -2.78
N ILE A 51 0.49 22.23 -2.64
CA ILE A 51 1.19 22.05 -1.37
C ILE A 51 2.62 22.52 -1.52
N ASN A 52 3.01 23.52 -0.72
CA ASN A 52 4.27 24.18 -0.87
C ASN A 52 5.44 23.46 -0.21
N GLN A 53 5.17 22.61 0.77
CA GLN A 53 6.22 21.95 1.56
C GLN A 53 6.02 20.44 1.60
N LYS A 54 7.12 19.72 1.45
CA LYS A 54 7.11 18.26 1.51
C LYS A 54 6.62 17.75 2.85
N ASN A 55 7.01 18.40 3.95
CA ASN A 55 6.57 18.00 5.28
C ASN A 55 5.06 18.08 5.45
N LYS A 56 4.44 19.09 4.85
CA LYS A 56 3.00 19.25 4.89
C LYS A 56 2.31 18.14 4.09
N ALA A 57 2.83 17.83 2.92
CA ALA A 57 2.32 16.73 2.09
C ALA A 57 2.43 15.39 2.84
N ALA A 58 3.59 15.13 3.45
CA ALA A 58 3.82 13.90 4.19
C ALA A 58 2.83 13.75 5.35
N LYS A 59 2.60 14.81 6.09
CA LYS A 59 1.67 14.79 7.21
C LYS A 59 0.23 14.50 6.75
N MET A 60 -0.17 15.09 5.64
CA MET A 60 -1.48 14.82 5.05
C MET A 60 -1.63 13.37 4.63
N VAL A 61 -0.60 12.80 4.00
CA VAL A 61 -0.62 11.40 3.58
C VAL A 61 -0.74 10.46 4.78
N GLU A 62 0.01 10.73 5.84
CA GLU A 62 -0.06 9.92 7.06
C GLU A 62 -1.45 9.97 7.68
N GLU A 63 -2.08 11.14 7.71
CA GLU A 63 -3.45 11.27 8.19
C GLU A 63 -4.44 10.51 7.32
N MET A 64 -4.29 10.62 6.00
CA MET A 64 -5.15 9.88 5.05
C MET A 64 -5.04 8.38 5.25
N CYS A 65 -3.82 7.85 5.41
CA CYS A 65 -3.60 6.44 5.64
C CYS A 65 -4.24 5.98 6.94
N ASN A 66 -4.07 6.74 8.01
CA ASN A 66 -4.59 6.37 9.32
C ASN A 66 -6.12 6.49 9.41
N LYS A 67 -6.72 7.39 8.64
CA LYS A 67 -8.17 7.63 8.69
C LYS A 67 -8.96 6.81 7.69
N LEU A 68 -8.37 6.47 6.55
CA LEU A 68 -9.13 5.85 5.45
C LEU A 68 -8.36 4.81 4.65
N LEU A 69 -7.13 5.11 4.23
CA LEU A 69 -6.47 4.34 3.19
C LEU A 69 -5.91 3.01 3.68
N ALA A 70 -5.57 2.92 4.95
CA ALA A 70 -5.09 1.70 5.58
C ALA A 70 -5.88 1.45 6.86
N ASN A 71 -6.01 0.18 7.23
CA ASN A 71 -6.57 -0.17 8.52
C ASN A 71 -5.39 -0.41 9.49
N PRO A 72 -5.08 0.56 10.38
CA PRO A 72 -3.87 0.47 11.21
C PRO A 72 -3.88 -0.68 12.20
N VAL A 73 -5.04 -1.29 12.44
CA VAL A 73 -5.14 -2.44 13.34
C VAL A 73 -4.57 -3.70 12.69
N ILE A 74 -4.80 -3.88 11.39
CA ILE A 74 -4.43 -5.11 10.68
C ILE A 74 -3.46 -4.89 9.51
N GLU A 75 -3.20 -3.63 9.12
CA GLU A 75 -2.36 -3.34 7.97
C GLU A 75 -1.19 -2.44 8.34
N ASP A 76 -0.06 -2.68 7.66
CA ASP A 76 1.06 -1.73 7.61
C ASP A 76 1.00 -0.97 6.30
N TYR A 77 1.53 0.25 6.28
CA TYR A 77 1.62 1.01 5.04
C TYR A 77 2.99 1.66 4.90
N SER A 78 3.33 1.93 3.66
CA SER A 78 4.48 2.75 3.31
C SER A 78 4.08 3.69 2.18
N TYR A 79 4.79 4.81 2.04
CA TYR A 79 4.49 5.75 0.98
C TYR A 79 5.75 6.43 0.46
N GLN A 80 5.64 6.95 -0.76
CA GLN A 80 6.68 7.74 -1.40
C GLN A 80 6.07 9.02 -1.92
N LEU A 81 6.78 10.12 -1.74
CA LEU A 81 6.39 11.43 -2.25
C LEU A 81 7.36 11.87 -3.34
N LYS A 82 6.81 12.31 -4.45
CA LYS A 82 7.59 12.85 -5.55
C LYS A 82 7.01 14.18 -5.98
N LYS A 83 7.85 15.22 -6.01
CA LYS A 83 7.46 16.51 -6.53
C LYS A 83 7.20 16.41 -8.02
N MET A 84 6.04 16.89 -8.44
CA MET A 84 5.69 16.94 -9.86
C MET A 84 6.17 18.25 -10.46
N GLU A 85 6.87 18.14 -11.57
CA GLU A 85 7.26 19.28 -12.35
C GLU A 85 6.18 19.55 -13.39
N GLY A 86 5.65 20.75 -13.32
CA GLY A 86 4.52 21.04 -14.18
C GLY A 86 4.70 22.18 -15.10
#